data_01e8fe5a4b79dcf1a489350ff602246a
#
_entry.id   01e8fe5a4b79dcf1a489350ff602246a
#
_cell.length_a   1.000
_cell.length_b   1.000
_cell.length_c   1.000
_cell.angle_alpha   90.00
_cell.angle_beta   90.00
_cell.angle_gamma   90.00
#
_symmetry.space_group_name_H-M   'P 1'
#
loop_
_entity.id
_entity.type
_entity.pdbx_description
1 polymer ?
#
loop_
_entity_poly.entity_id
_entity_poly.type
_entity_poly.pdbx_seq_one_letter_code
_entity_poly.pdbx_strand_id
1 'polypeptide(L)'
;MADRIAPIRKTPAEILTDLLSGHEDAVRFGGPEKGRKYLQSFIERASSVPNAVKFFLFDLLAEDTFRAGDADACRSAVARAADYLPAARDETAQRFREYAPLIRFFERGIALAIDDGEFEKALAFCDQAIDLGLGRAYAAKKASVERMM
;
A
#
# COMPACT_ATOMS: atom_id res chain seq x y z
N MET A 1 -14.77 14.71 33.96
CA MET A 1 -14.64 14.42 33.45
C MET A 1 -14.70 14.03 32.39
N ALA A 2 -14.88 14.57 32.12
CA ALA A 2 -15.15 14.11 30.92
C ALA A 2 -14.32 13.48 30.26
N ASP A 3 -13.70 13.63 30.57
CA ASP A 3 -12.92 13.04 30.10
C ASP A 3 -12.91 11.81 30.18
N ARG A 4 -13.60 11.52 30.82
CA ARG A 4 -13.71 10.34 30.90
C ARG A 4 -14.53 9.73 29.98
N ILE A 5 -14.94 10.33 29.05
CA ILE A 5 -15.46 9.74 27.85
C ILE A 5 -14.33 9.05 27.16
N ALA A 6 -14.39 7.76 27.08
CA ALA A 6 -13.42 7.00 26.31
C ALA A 6 -13.43 7.52 24.87
N PRO A 7 -12.30 7.72 24.25
CA PRO A 7 -12.29 8.12 22.83
C PRO A 7 -13.08 7.11 22.01
N ILE A 8 -13.93 7.61 21.15
CA ILE A 8 -14.68 6.77 20.23
C ILE A 8 -13.67 6.00 19.38
N ARG A 9 -13.68 4.68 19.50
CA ARG A 9 -12.78 3.86 18.70
C ARG A 9 -13.29 3.81 17.27
N LYS A 10 -12.45 4.24 16.36
CA LYS A 10 -12.76 4.15 14.93
C LYS A 10 -12.64 2.70 14.46
N THR A 11 -13.50 2.32 13.54
CA THR A 11 -13.41 1.03 12.87
C THR A 11 -12.21 1.03 11.93
N PRO A 12 -11.68 -0.15 11.55
CA PRO A 12 -10.61 -0.20 10.55
C PRO A 12 -10.95 0.54 9.26
N ALA A 13 -12.20 0.46 8.80
CA ALA A 13 -12.62 1.18 7.59
C ALA A 13 -12.56 2.69 7.77
N GLU A 14 -12.94 3.19 8.95
CA GLU A 14 -12.86 4.62 9.24
C GLU A 14 -11.42 5.11 9.31
N ILE A 15 -10.53 4.30 9.91
CA ILE A 15 -9.11 4.62 9.99
C ILE A 15 -8.52 4.67 8.59
N LEU A 16 -8.86 3.70 7.74
CA LEU A 16 -8.39 3.68 6.35
C LEU A 16 -8.90 4.89 5.57
N THR A 17 -10.17 5.25 5.73
CA THR A 17 -10.74 6.43 5.09
C THR A 17 -9.99 7.70 5.51
N ASP A 18 -9.71 7.85 6.80
CA ASP A 18 -8.94 8.99 7.31
C ASP A 18 -7.53 9.04 6.71
N LEU A 19 -6.87 7.88 6.64
CA LEU A 19 -5.54 7.78 6.06
C LEU A 19 -5.55 8.22 4.59
N LEU A 20 -6.45 7.67 3.80
CA LEU A 20 -6.52 7.96 2.36
C LEU A 20 -6.89 9.41 2.09
N SER A 21 -7.86 9.93 2.82
CA SER A 21 -8.31 11.32 2.67
C SER A 21 -7.23 12.32 3.09
N GLY A 22 -6.61 12.09 4.25
CA GLY A 22 -5.54 12.97 4.73
C GLY A 22 -4.32 12.95 3.83
N HIS A 23 -3.95 11.78 3.32
CA HIS A 23 -2.85 11.66 2.39
C HIS A 23 -3.15 12.37 1.07
N GLU A 24 -4.34 12.18 0.52
CA GLU A 24 -4.76 12.85 -0.72
C GLU A 24 -4.66 14.37 -0.58
N ASP A 25 -5.13 14.91 0.53
CA ASP A 25 -5.05 16.34 0.79
C ASP A 25 -3.59 16.81 0.90
N ALA A 26 -2.75 16.06 1.59
CA ALA A 26 -1.34 16.42 1.75
C ALA A 26 -0.62 16.46 0.40
N VAL A 27 -0.87 15.48 -0.45
CA VAL A 27 -0.27 15.43 -1.79
C VAL A 27 -0.81 16.54 -2.68
N ARG A 28 -2.10 16.81 -2.60
CA ARG A 28 -2.75 17.85 -3.43
C ARG A 28 -2.16 19.22 -3.15
N PHE A 29 -1.89 19.53 -1.89
CA PHE A 29 -1.43 20.85 -1.48
C PHE A 29 0.09 20.98 -1.36
N GLY A 30 0.84 19.88 -1.35
CA GLY A 30 2.27 19.94 -1.12
C GLY A 30 3.09 18.90 -1.87
N GLY A 31 2.47 18.09 -2.74
CA GLY A 31 3.16 17.08 -3.52
C GLY A 31 3.56 15.83 -2.73
N PRO A 32 4.34 14.92 -3.36
CA PRO A 32 4.71 13.65 -2.74
C PRO A 32 5.46 13.81 -1.42
N GLU A 33 6.23 14.87 -1.29
CA GLU A 33 7.01 15.12 -0.08
C GLU A 33 6.10 15.39 1.13
N LYS A 34 5.05 16.18 0.93
CA LYS A 34 4.05 16.41 1.99
C LYS A 34 3.24 15.16 2.28
N GLY A 35 2.94 14.38 1.26
CA GLY A 35 2.30 13.07 1.45
C GLY A 35 3.16 12.17 2.32
N ARG A 36 4.45 12.10 2.05
CA ARG A 36 5.41 11.30 2.82
C ARG A 36 5.45 11.75 4.29
N LYS A 37 5.48 13.05 4.54
CA LYS A 37 5.47 13.59 5.90
C LYS A 37 4.18 13.25 6.64
N TYR A 38 3.06 13.32 5.97
CA TYR A 38 1.77 12.93 6.55
C TYR A 38 1.80 11.46 6.95
N LEU A 39 2.27 10.59 6.07
CA LEU A 39 2.36 9.15 6.34
C LEU A 39 3.31 8.87 7.51
N GLN A 40 4.44 9.56 7.58
CA GLN A 40 5.40 9.40 8.67
C GLN A 40 4.77 9.77 10.00
N SER A 41 4.02 10.86 10.05
CA SER A 41 3.27 11.27 11.23
C SER A 41 2.24 10.22 11.63
N PHE A 42 1.58 9.62 10.65
CA PHE A 42 0.61 8.55 10.87
C PHE A 42 1.28 7.30 11.44
N ILE A 43 2.46 6.93 10.91
CA ILE A 43 3.25 5.80 11.41
C ILE A 43 3.61 6.01 12.89
N GLU A 44 4.04 7.19 13.26
CA GLU A 44 4.43 7.51 14.63
C GLU A 44 3.27 7.39 15.62
N ARG A 45 2.04 7.59 15.16
CA ARG A 45 0.84 7.47 15.99
C ARG A 45 0.20 6.09 15.92
N ALA A 46 0.82 5.17 15.22
CA ALA A 46 0.12 4.02 14.67
C ALA A 46 0.23 2.74 15.46
N SER A 47 0.60 2.77 16.75
CA SER A 47 0.66 1.55 17.56
C SER A 47 -0.68 0.82 17.62
N SER A 48 -1.78 1.53 17.34
CA SER A 48 -3.14 0.97 17.36
C SER A 48 -3.74 0.77 15.97
N VAL A 49 -2.95 1.00 14.90
CA VAL A 49 -3.47 0.85 13.54
C VAL A 49 -3.57 -0.63 13.17
N PRO A 50 -4.71 -1.09 12.66
CA PRO A 50 -4.85 -2.48 12.22
C PRO A 50 -3.85 -2.84 11.10
N ASN A 51 -3.41 -4.10 11.08
CA ASN A 51 -2.43 -4.56 10.11
C ASN A 51 -2.89 -4.37 8.67
N ALA A 52 -4.17 -4.57 8.39
CA ALA A 52 -4.70 -4.36 7.05
C ALA A 52 -4.57 -2.90 6.61
N VAL A 53 -4.75 -1.96 7.53
CA VAL A 53 -4.57 -0.53 7.25
C VAL A 53 -3.09 -0.19 7.07
N LYS A 54 -2.21 -0.86 7.81
CA LYS A 54 -0.76 -0.67 7.65
C LYS A 54 -0.29 -1.03 6.24
N PHE A 55 -0.90 -2.02 5.62
CA PHE A 55 -0.59 -2.34 4.22
C PHE A 55 -0.81 -1.11 3.33
N PHE A 56 -1.95 -0.46 3.45
CA PHE A 56 -2.26 0.73 2.66
C PHE A 56 -1.34 1.90 3.01
N LEU A 57 -0.96 2.03 4.28
CA LEU A 57 -0.03 3.05 4.72
C LEU A 57 1.32 2.92 3.99
N PHE A 58 1.87 1.72 3.95
CA PHE A 58 3.16 1.49 3.28
C PHE A 58 3.02 1.46 1.75
N ASP A 59 1.87 1.09 1.23
CA ASP A 59 1.57 1.19 -0.19
C ASP A 59 1.63 2.66 -0.65
N LEU A 60 0.99 3.55 0.09
CA LEU A 60 1.05 4.99 -0.18
C LEU A 60 2.47 5.54 -0.05
N LEU A 61 3.21 5.09 0.96
CA LEU A 61 4.59 5.51 1.16
C LEU A 61 5.47 5.05 -0.01
N ALA A 62 5.27 3.85 -0.50
CA ALA A 62 6.00 3.34 -1.67
C ALA A 62 5.74 4.22 -2.89
N GLU A 63 4.51 4.62 -3.11
CA GLU A 63 4.17 5.49 -4.24
C GLU A 63 4.79 6.88 -4.10
N ASP A 64 4.71 7.48 -2.91
CA ASP A 64 5.29 8.81 -2.67
C ASP A 64 6.81 8.80 -2.85
N THR A 65 7.49 7.77 -2.33
CA THR A 65 8.94 7.64 -2.46
C THR A 65 9.35 7.36 -3.90
N PHE A 66 8.54 6.59 -4.62
CA PHE A 66 8.76 6.36 -6.05
C PHE A 66 8.68 7.68 -6.83
N ARG A 67 7.65 8.48 -6.59
CA ARG A 67 7.46 9.77 -7.26
C ARG A 67 8.55 10.77 -6.91
N ALA A 68 9.11 10.66 -5.72
CA ALA A 68 10.22 11.53 -5.29
C ALA A 68 11.57 11.05 -5.82
N GLY A 69 11.62 9.94 -6.53
CA GLY A 69 12.85 9.39 -7.07
C GLY A 69 13.73 8.69 -6.04
N ASP A 70 13.17 8.35 -4.89
CA ASP A 70 13.90 7.68 -3.80
C ASP A 70 13.70 6.17 -3.88
N ALA A 71 14.49 5.52 -4.73
CA ALA A 71 14.34 4.09 -5.00
C ALA A 71 14.54 3.22 -3.76
N ASP A 72 15.53 3.56 -2.92
CA ASP A 72 15.80 2.77 -1.71
C ASP A 72 14.66 2.86 -0.71
N ALA A 73 14.10 4.04 -0.51
CA ALA A 73 12.93 4.21 0.37
C ALA A 73 11.71 3.51 -0.20
N CYS A 74 11.55 3.50 -1.54
CA CYS A 74 10.48 2.78 -2.19
C CYS A 74 10.61 1.27 -1.95
N ARG A 75 11.81 0.70 -2.11
CA ARG A 75 12.05 -0.72 -1.83
C ARG A 75 11.72 -1.06 -0.39
N SER A 76 12.14 -0.23 0.54
CA SER A 76 11.87 -0.42 1.96
C SER A 76 10.36 -0.41 2.24
N ALA A 77 9.63 0.53 1.65
CA ALA A 77 8.19 0.64 1.84
C ALA A 77 7.46 -0.58 1.26
N VAL A 78 7.87 -1.04 0.06
CA VAL A 78 7.29 -2.25 -0.54
C VAL A 78 7.53 -3.47 0.35
N ALA A 79 8.74 -3.61 0.89
CA ALA A 79 9.07 -4.72 1.78
C ALA A 79 8.21 -4.71 3.05
N ARG A 80 8.00 -3.53 3.63
CA ARG A 80 7.16 -3.39 4.83
C ARG A 80 5.69 -3.66 4.50
N ALA A 81 5.20 -3.17 3.38
CA ALA A 81 3.82 -3.45 2.94
C ALA A 81 3.60 -4.96 2.78
N ALA A 82 4.58 -5.67 2.23
CA ALA A 82 4.48 -7.11 2.01
C ALA A 82 4.19 -7.88 3.30
N ASP A 83 4.70 -7.42 4.44
CA ASP A 83 4.48 -8.07 5.74
C ASP A 83 3.00 -8.01 6.14
N TYR A 84 2.26 -7.02 5.66
CA TYR A 84 0.85 -6.83 6.02
C TYR A 84 -0.11 -7.28 4.90
N LEU A 85 0.41 -7.80 3.80
CA LEU A 85 -0.41 -8.23 2.67
C LEU A 85 -1.44 -9.30 3.05
N PRO A 86 -1.10 -10.33 3.85
CA PRO A 86 -2.10 -11.33 4.22
C PRO A 86 -3.31 -10.73 4.93
N ALA A 87 -3.08 -9.81 5.87
CA ALA A 87 -4.17 -9.13 6.57
C ALA A 87 -5.00 -8.26 5.62
N ALA A 88 -4.33 -7.54 4.71
CA ALA A 88 -5.02 -6.71 3.72
C ALA A 88 -5.85 -7.55 2.76
N ARG A 89 -5.34 -8.71 2.36
CA ARG A 89 -6.05 -9.62 1.46
C ARG A 89 -7.38 -10.07 2.06
N ASP A 90 -7.36 -10.44 3.34
CA ASP A 90 -8.56 -10.89 4.02
C ASP A 90 -9.59 -9.75 4.12
N GLU A 91 -9.16 -8.56 4.48
CA GLU A 91 -10.05 -7.39 4.58
C GLU A 91 -10.53 -6.89 3.21
N THR A 92 -9.69 -6.98 2.17
CA THR A 92 -10.06 -6.59 0.81
C THR A 92 -11.16 -7.49 0.26
N ALA A 93 -11.16 -8.76 0.64
CA ALA A 93 -12.22 -9.67 0.25
C ALA A 93 -13.56 -9.34 0.91
N GLN A 94 -13.55 -8.57 1.99
CA GLN A 94 -14.73 -8.23 2.78
C GLN A 94 -15.00 -6.73 2.83
N ARG A 95 -14.38 -6.05 3.80
CA ARG A 95 -14.69 -4.65 4.11
C ARG A 95 -13.95 -3.63 3.25
N PHE A 96 -12.80 -4.01 2.68
CA PHE A 96 -11.94 -3.09 1.92
C PHE A 96 -12.01 -3.31 0.41
N ARG A 97 -13.04 -3.98 -0.06
CA ARG A 97 -13.18 -4.31 -1.49
C ARG A 97 -13.11 -3.07 -2.38
N GLU A 98 -13.74 -1.98 -1.96
CA GLU A 98 -13.76 -0.74 -2.75
C GLU A 98 -12.39 -0.07 -2.87
N TYR A 99 -11.45 -0.41 -1.98
CA TYR A 99 -10.11 0.17 -1.99
C TYR A 99 -9.11 -0.63 -2.82
N ALA A 100 -9.47 -1.84 -3.24
CA ALA A 100 -8.58 -2.69 -4.02
C ALA A 100 -8.02 -2.00 -5.27
N PRO A 101 -8.82 -1.26 -6.06
CA PRO A 101 -8.30 -0.57 -7.25
C PRO A 101 -7.26 0.50 -6.96
N LEU A 102 -7.15 0.96 -5.71
CA LEU A 102 -6.19 2.00 -5.33
C LEU A 102 -4.80 1.45 -5.02
N ILE A 103 -4.67 0.14 -4.90
CA ILE A 103 -3.41 -0.51 -4.53
C ILE A 103 -2.39 -0.36 -5.67
N ARG A 104 -1.23 0.19 -5.35
CA ARG A 104 -0.09 0.35 -6.27
C ARG A 104 1.08 -0.58 -5.93
N PHE A 105 1.00 -1.25 -4.78
CA PHE A 105 2.03 -2.14 -4.25
C PHE A 105 2.55 -3.12 -5.30
N PHE A 106 1.64 -3.77 -6.03
CA PHE A 106 2.03 -4.79 -7.00
C PHE A 106 2.76 -4.19 -8.20
N GLU A 107 2.33 -3.03 -8.68
CA GLU A 107 3.02 -2.35 -9.78
C GLU A 107 4.45 -2.01 -9.38
N ARG A 108 4.63 -1.46 -8.19
CA ARG A 108 5.96 -1.08 -7.70
C ARG A 108 6.81 -2.29 -7.40
N GLY A 109 6.23 -3.31 -6.77
CA GLY A 109 6.94 -4.55 -6.45
C GLY A 109 7.41 -5.28 -7.70
N ILE A 110 6.57 -5.37 -8.71
CA ILE A 110 6.93 -6.00 -9.99
C ILE A 110 8.06 -5.23 -10.66
N ALA A 111 7.95 -3.90 -10.75
CA ALA A 111 8.95 -3.06 -11.40
C ALA A 111 10.31 -3.19 -10.72
N LEU A 112 10.34 -3.14 -9.39
CA LEU A 112 11.58 -3.29 -8.62
C LEU A 112 12.18 -4.68 -8.78
N ALA A 113 11.35 -5.72 -8.76
CA ALA A 113 11.81 -7.08 -8.93
C ALA A 113 12.43 -7.30 -10.33
N ILE A 114 11.82 -6.74 -11.37
CA ILE A 114 12.37 -6.80 -12.73
C ILE A 114 13.71 -6.08 -12.79
N ASP A 115 13.80 -4.88 -12.22
CA ASP A 115 15.05 -4.11 -12.19
C ASP A 115 16.17 -4.87 -11.47
N ASP A 116 15.82 -5.64 -10.45
CA ASP A 116 16.78 -6.41 -9.67
C ASP A 116 17.06 -7.78 -10.28
N GLY A 117 16.42 -8.13 -11.40
CA GLY A 117 16.58 -9.44 -12.05
C GLY A 117 15.88 -10.57 -11.32
N GLU A 118 14.99 -10.25 -10.38
CA GLU A 118 14.27 -11.24 -9.58
C GLU A 118 12.93 -11.59 -10.22
N PHE A 119 12.98 -12.26 -11.37
CA PHE A 119 11.78 -12.51 -12.18
C PHE A 119 10.75 -13.41 -11.49
N GLU A 120 11.21 -14.40 -10.71
CA GLU A 120 10.27 -15.25 -9.97
C GLU A 120 9.49 -14.48 -8.93
N LYS A 121 10.14 -13.50 -8.28
CA LYS A 121 9.49 -12.61 -7.33
C LYS A 121 8.45 -11.73 -8.03
N ALA A 122 8.79 -11.25 -9.22
CA ALA A 122 7.85 -10.47 -10.03
C ALA A 122 6.62 -11.30 -10.40
N LEU A 123 6.80 -12.57 -10.76
CA LEU A 123 5.70 -13.48 -11.06
C LEU A 123 4.82 -13.71 -9.82
N ALA A 124 5.43 -13.86 -8.65
CA ALA A 124 4.68 -14.03 -7.40
C ALA A 124 3.80 -12.81 -7.12
N PHE A 125 4.31 -11.60 -7.35
CA PHE A 125 3.50 -10.39 -7.21
C PHE A 125 2.32 -10.37 -8.19
N CYS A 126 2.54 -10.79 -9.43
CA CYS A 126 1.46 -10.88 -10.42
C CYS A 126 0.37 -11.84 -9.95
N ASP A 127 0.75 -13.02 -9.46
CA ASP A 127 -0.20 -14.01 -8.98
C ASP A 127 -1.00 -13.49 -7.79
N GLN A 128 -0.35 -12.80 -6.86
CA GLN A 128 -1.02 -12.20 -5.70
C GLN A 128 -2.03 -11.13 -6.13
N ALA A 129 -1.68 -10.31 -7.12
CA ALA A 129 -2.59 -9.29 -7.64
C ALA A 129 -3.80 -9.93 -8.34
N ILE A 130 -3.57 -11.01 -9.08
CA ILE A 130 -4.65 -11.74 -9.74
C ILE A 130 -5.59 -12.34 -8.70
N ASP A 131 -5.04 -12.93 -7.62
CA ASP A 131 -5.82 -13.50 -6.54
C ASP A 131 -6.70 -12.46 -5.83
N LEU A 132 -6.22 -11.23 -5.76
CA LEU A 132 -7.00 -10.12 -5.21
C LEU A 132 -8.05 -9.57 -6.17
N GLY A 133 -8.08 -10.06 -7.40
CA GLY A 133 -9.04 -9.60 -8.39
C GLY A 133 -8.75 -8.23 -8.96
N LEU A 134 -7.48 -7.83 -9.04
CA LEU A 134 -7.09 -6.49 -9.49
C LEU A 134 -7.09 -6.31 -11.01
N GLY A 135 -7.57 -7.30 -11.75
CA GLY A 135 -7.86 -7.15 -13.15
C GLY A 135 -6.88 -7.81 -14.10
N ARG A 136 -7.23 -7.72 -15.40
CA ARG A 136 -6.52 -8.40 -16.47
C ARG A 136 -5.11 -7.88 -16.71
N ALA A 137 -4.83 -6.65 -16.28
CA ALA A 137 -3.52 -6.04 -16.47
C ALA A 137 -2.41 -6.89 -15.86
N TYR A 138 -2.68 -7.54 -14.72
CA TYR A 138 -1.67 -8.36 -14.05
C TYR A 138 -1.45 -9.70 -14.75
N ALA A 139 -2.46 -10.25 -15.38
CA ALA A 139 -2.28 -11.45 -16.21
C ALA A 139 -1.39 -11.13 -17.42
N ALA A 140 -1.60 -9.99 -18.08
CA ALA A 140 -0.76 -9.54 -19.17
C ALA A 140 0.67 -9.24 -18.71
N LYS A 141 0.81 -8.63 -17.53
CA LYS A 141 2.11 -8.36 -16.93
C LYS A 141 2.85 -9.65 -16.62
N LYS A 142 2.15 -10.65 -16.09
CA LYS A 142 2.73 -11.96 -15.83
C LYS A 142 3.30 -12.58 -17.11
N ALA A 143 2.53 -12.56 -18.19
CA ALA A 143 2.99 -13.07 -19.47
C ALA A 143 4.23 -12.32 -19.97
N SER A 144 4.28 -11.00 -19.77
CA SER A 144 5.46 -10.20 -20.13
C SER A 144 6.69 -10.61 -19.34
N VAL A 145 6.55 -10.83 -18.05
CA VAL A 145 7.66 -11.24 -17.18
C VAL A 145 8.16 -12.64 -17.60
N GLU A 146 7.25 -13.55 -17.89
CA GLU A 146 7.62 -14.90 -18.35
C GLU A 146 8.46 -14.84 -19.63
N ARG A 147 8.16 -13.90 -20.51
CA ARG A 147 8.95 -13.73 -21.75
C ARG A 147 10.35 -13.16 -21.50
N MET A 148 10.59 -12.55 -20.36
CA MET A 148 11.93 -12.02 -19.98
C MET A 148 12.82 -13.11 -19.40
N MET A 149 12.24 -14.24 -19.02
CA MET A 149 12.98 -15.35 -18.43
C MET A 149 13.55 -16.26 -19.54
#